data_d46fff6ffb9f81716af10f71a7994126
#
_entry.id   d46fff6ffb9f81716af10f71a7994126
#
_cell.length_a   1.000
_cell.length_b   1.000
_cell.length_c   1.000
_cell.angle_alpha   90.00
_cell.angle_beta   90.00
_cell.angle_gamma   90.00
#
_symmetry.space_group_name_H-M   'P 1'
#
loop_
_entity.id
_entity.type
_entity.pdbx_description
1 polymer ?
#
loop_
_entity_poly.entity_id
_entity_poly.type
_entity_poly.pdbx_seq_one_letter_code
_entity_poly.pdbx_strand_id
1 'polypeptide(L)'
;MKIHILKLIFLGFVLFVACSKEKTLAPTVDDQKLEQLGKEIQEFAKNKACSNEDDCRTMAMGSKACGGPSSYIIYALSRTNEKQLAEKVKQYTDFQKELNIKYNRASDCLFLSPPTVDCLNGVCASK
;
A
#
# COMPACT_ATOMS: atom_id res chain seq x y z
N MET A 1 54.08 -35.85 -30.01
CA MET A 1 52.79 -36.55 -29.98
C MET A 1 52.34 -36.68 -28.54
N LYS A 2 51.96 -35.57 -27.88
CA LYS A 2 51.41 -35.51 -26.48
C LYS A 2 50.85 -34.15 -26.10
N ILE A 3 50.16 -33.42 -26.98
CA ILE A 3 49.63 -32.05 -26.65
C ILE A 3 48.17 -31.88 -27.10
N HIS A 4 47.44 -32.92 -27.40
CA HIS A 4 46.05 -32.75 -27.90
C HIS A 4 44.93 -33.30 -26.98
N ILE A 5 45.21 -33.69 -25.75
CA ILE A 5 44.18 -34.27 -24.85
C ILE A 5 43.68 -33.29 -23.78
N LEU A 6 44.27 -32.09 -23.66
CA LEU A 6 43.91 -31.16 -22.58
C LEU A 6 42.95 -30.01 -23.01
N LYS A 7 42.34 -30.15 -24.20
CA LYS A 7 41.40 -29.12 -24.72
C LYS A 7 39.92 -29.49 -24.73
N LEU A 8 39.54 -30.62 -24.15
CA LEU A 8 38.16 -31.15 -24.26
C LEU A 8 37.37 -31.22 -22.95
N ILE A 9 37.83 -30.60 -21.85
CA ILE A 9 37.13 -30.66 -20.55
C ILE A 9 36.58 -29.27 -20.11
N PHE A 10 36.59 -28.26 -20.96
CA PHE A 10 36.10 -26.92 -20.58
C PHE A 10 34.80 -26.54 -21.26
N LEU A 11 34.04 -27.52 -21.76
CA LEU A 11 32.74 -27.26 -22.41
C LEU A 11 31.65 -28.01 -21.65
N GLY A 12 31.11 -27.42 -20.62
CA GLY A 12 29.97 -28.08 -20.00
C GLY A 12 29.50 -27.57 -18.64
N PHE A 13 29.54 -26.29 -18.35
CA PHE A 13 28.78 -25.82 -17.19
C PHE A 13 28.20 -24.41 -17.43
N VAL A 14 27.31 -24.34 -18.42
CA VAL A 14 26.42 -23.19 -18.51
C VAL A 14 25.28 -23.45 -17.52
N LEU A 15 25.43 -22.94 -16.30
CA LEU A 15 24.34 -22.82 -15.35
C LEU A 15 23.30 -21.90 -15.94
N PHE A 16 22.20 -22.45 -16.42
CA PHE A 16 20.96 -21.72 -16.67
C PHE A 16 20.43 -21.22 -15.32
N VAL A 17 20.83 -20.02 -14.93
CA VAL A 17 20.09 -19.28 -13.92
C VAL A 17 18.77 -18.86 -14.60
N ALA A 18 17.76 -19.71 -14.51
CA ALA A 18 16.41 -19.37 -14.82
C ALA A 18 15.94 -18.37 -13.74
N CYS A 19 16.14 -17.07 -13.97
CA CYS A 19 15.41 -16.05 -13.27
C CYS A 19 13.93 -16.25 -13.59
N SER A 20 13.19 -16.86 -12.67
CA SER A 20 11.73 -16.82 -12.67
C SER A 20 11.33 -15.36 -12.56
N LYS A 21 11.02 -14.71 -13.70
CA LYS A 21 10.31 -13.43 -13.68
C LYS A 21 8.96 -13.71 -13.06
N GLU A 22 8.78 -13.32 -11.79
CA GLU A 22 7.46 -13.14 -11.23
C GLU A 22 6.67 -12.31 -12.25
N LYS A 23 5.62 -12.89 -12.79
CA LYS A 23 4.66 -12.16 -13.62
C LYS A 23 3.96 -11.15 -12.72
N THR A 24 4.51 -9.96 -12.59
CA THR A 24 3.78 -8.82 -12.09
C THR A 24 2.67 -8.57 -13.10
N LEU A 25 1.45 -9.03 -12.78
CA LEU A 25 0.28 -8.73 -13.58
C LEU A 25 0.14 -7.22 -13.65
N ALA A 26 0.02 -6.67 -14.85
CA ALA A 26 -0.21 -5.24 -15.02
C ALA A 26 -1.47 -4.84 -14.22
N PRO A 27 -1.48 -3.66 -13.57
CA PRO A 27 -2.62 -3.18 -12.83
C PRO A 27 -3.87 -3.17 -13.72
N THR A 28 -4.99 -3.68 -13.21
CA THR A 28 -6.26 -3.61 -13.92
C THR A 28 -6.76 -2.17 -13.93
N VAL A 29 -7.74 -1.86 -14.79
CA VAL A 29 -8.44 -0.55 -14.78
C VAL A 29 -9.04 -0.27 -13.40
N ASP A 30 -9.55 -1.31 -12.72
CA ASP A 30 -10.09 -1.20 -11.37
C ASP A 30 -9.00 -0.89 -10.33
N ASP A 31 -7.80 -1.46 -10.48
CA ASP A 31 -6.66 -1.14 -9.60
C ASP A 31 -6.21 0.31 -9.77
N GLN A 32 -6.18 0.80 -11.00
CA GLN A 32 -5.87 2.20 -11.30
C GLN A 32 -6.90 3.16 -10.70
N LYS A 33 -8.19 2.80 -10.77
CA LYS A 33 -9.27 3.57 -10.15
C LYS A 33 -9.15 3.58 -8.62
N LEU A 34 -8.84 2.43 -8.00
CA LEU A 34 -8.64 2.34 -6.55
C LEU A 34 -7.45 3.21 -6.12
N GLU A 35 -6.34 3.15 -6.85
CA GLU A 35 -5.17 4.00 -6.61
C GLU A 35 -5.50 5.49 -6.72
N GLN A 36 -6.29 5.87 -7.72
CA GLN A 36 -6.73 7.27 -7.89
C GLN A 36 -7.57 7.75 -6.70
N LEU A 37 -8.55 6.96 -6.25
CA LEU A 37 -9.35 7.28 -5.07
C LEU A 37 -8.45 7.43 -3.82
N GLY A 38 -7.45 6.58 -3.67
CA GLY A 38 -6.46 6.68 -2.60
C GLY A 38 -5.65 7.98 -2.66
N LYS A 39 -5.19 8.38 -3.84
CA LYS A 39 -4.48 9.65 -4.07
C LYS A 39 -5.37 10.86 -3.74
N GLU A 40 -6.62 10.84 -4.12
CA GLU A 40 -7.58 11.91 -3.81
C GLU A 40 -7.79 12.08 -2.30
N ILE A 41 -7.83 10.98 -1.54
CA ILE A 41 -7.91 11.01 -0.07
C ILE A 41 -6.63 11.63 0.52
N GLN A 42 -5.45 11.19 0.06
CA GLN A 42 -4.18 11.73 0.51
C GLN A 42 -4.06 13.23 0.24
N GLU A 43 -4.47 13.66 -0.95
CA GLU A 43 -4.45 15.07 -1.34
C GLU A 43 -5.44 15.90 -0.51
N PHE A 44 -6.63 15.35 -0.22
CA PHE A 44 -7.63 16.00 0.62
C PHE A 44 -7.14 16.22 2.06
N ALA A 45 -6.39 15.27 2.61
CA ALA A 45 -5.84 15.30 3.98
C ALA A 45 -4.37 15.78 4.04
N LYS A 46 -3.83 16.37 2.97
CA LYS A 46 -2.40 16.71 2.87
C LYS A 46 -1.94 17.79 3.85
N ASN A 47 -2.82 18.74 4.19
CA ASN A 47 -2.49 19.79 5.13
C ASN A 47 -2.63 19.27 6.56
N LYS A 48 -1.51 18.82 7.13
CA LYS A 48 -1.42 18.24 8.46
C LYS A 48 -0.85 19.21 9.51
N ALA A 49 -0.84 20.52 9.21
CA ALA A 49 -0.37 21.52 10.16
C ALA A 49 -1.23 21.51 11.43
N CYS A 50 -0.60 21.45 12.60
CA CYS A 50 -1.22 21.33 13.91
C CYS A 50 -0.56 22.27 14.92
N SER A 51 -1.26 22.55 16.03
CA SER A 51 -0.75 23.33 17.15
C SER A 51 -0.52 22.47 18.41
N ASN A 52 -1.23 21.35 18.54
CA ASN A 52 -1.14 20.40 19.65
C ASN A 52 -1.59 19.00 19.20
N GLU A 53 -1.43 18.00 20.06
CA GLU A 53 -1.80 16.61 19.78
C GLU A 53 -3.30 16.40 19.57
N ASP A 54 -4.14 17.21 20.24
CA ASP A 54 -5.60 17.11 20.14
C ASP A 54 -6.15 17.44 18.74
N ASP A 55 -5.35 18.07 17.90
CA ASP A 55 -5.67 18.35 16.50
C ASP A 55 -5.41 17.16 15.58
N CYS A 56 -4.60 16.20 16.02
CA CYS A 56 -4.19 15.07 15.19
C CYS A 56 -5.14 13.89 15.34
N ARG A 57 -5.58 13.35 14.20
CA ARG A 57 -6.53 12.23 14.12
C ARG A 57 -6.05 11.18 13.12
N THR A 58 -6.59 9.98 13.30
CA THR A 58 -6.48 8.89 12.34
C THR A 58 -7.86 8.40 11.93
N MET A 59 -7.98 7.95 10.69
CA MET A 59 -9.19 7.30 10.20
C MET A 59 -8.81 6.00 9.50
N ALA A 60 -9.50 4.91 9.83
CA ALA A 60 -9.31 3.62 9.18
C ALA A 60 -9.74 3.71 7.71
N MET A 61 -8.93 3.15 6.81
CA MET A 61 -9.13 3.24 5.37
C MET A 61 -8.90 1.88 4.70
N GLY A 62 -9.75 1.57 3.74
CA GLY A 62 -9.65 0.36 2.95
C GLY A 62 -10.19 -0.89 3.66
N SER A 63 -10.09 -2.02 2.96
CA SER A 63 -10.57 -3.32 3.43
C SER A 63 -9.61 -4.41 3.03
N LYS A 64 -9.10 -5.16 4.01
CA LYS A 64 -8.39 -6.42 3.75
C LYS A 64 -9.38 -7.52 3.36
N ALA A 65 -8.94 -8.48 2.57
CA ALA A 65 -9.76 -9.63 2.19
C ALA A 65 -10.21 -10.46 3.40
N CYS A 66 -9.36 -10.59 4.42
CA CYS A 66 -9.67 -11.25 5.70
C CYS A 66 -10.51 -10.38 6.65
N GLY A 67 -10.81 -9.12 6.29
CA GLY A 67 -11.48 -8.14 7.14
C GLY A 67 -10.52 -7.16 7.81
N GLY A 68 -11.10 -6.08 8.34
CA GLY A 68 -10.35 -4.98 8.93
C GLY A 68 -9.80 -3.98 7.90
N PRO A 69 -9.25 -2.86 8.35
CA PRO A 69 -8.71 -1.82 7.48
C PRO A 69 -7.40 -2.29 6.83
N SER A 70 -7.13 -1.80 5.61
CA SER A 70 -5.86 -2.01 4.93
C SER A 70 -4.83 -0.95 5.27
N SER A 71 -5.26 0.21 5.76
CA SER A 71 -4.40 1.33 6.15
C SER A 71 -5.11 2.33 7.07
N TYR A 72 -4.39 3.35 7.49
CA TYR A 72 -4.93 4.51 8.20
C TYR A 72 -4.48 5.80 7.52
N ILE A 73 -5.37 6.79 7.44
CA ILE A 73 -5.02 8.15 7.05
C ILE A 73 -4.84 9.01 8.30
N ILE A 74 -3.74 9.76 8.37
CA ILE A 74 -3.46 10.76 9.41
C ILE A 74 -3.85 12.12 8.87
N TYR A 75 -4.60 12.91 9.65
CA TYR A 75 -5.05 14.25 9.26
C TYR A 75 -5.09 15.19 10.45
N ALA A 76 -5.07 16.50 10.17
CA ALA A 76 -5.31 17.54 11.17
C ALA A 76 -6.79 17.95 11.13
N LEU A 77 -7.48 17.85 12.28
CA LEU A 77 -8.90 18.15 12.40
C LEU A 77 -9.22 19.61 12.05
N SER A 78 -8.34 20.56 12.43
CA SER A 78 -8.48 21.98 12.12
C SER A 78 -8.28 22.32 10.63
N ARG A 79 -7.73 21.40 9.83
CA ARG A 79 -7.38 21.61 8.42
C ARG A 79 -8.18 20.75 7.45
N THR A 80 -8.92 19.77 7.96
CA THR A 80 -9.62 18.78 7.15
C THR A 80 -11.08 18.72 7.52
N ASN A 81 -11.97 18.81 6.55
CA ASN A 81 -13.39 18.53 6.78
C ASN A 81 -13.56 17.02 7.00
N GLU A 82 -13.67 16.62 8.26
CA GLU A 82 -13.74 15.22 8.68
C GLU A 82 -14.90 14.45 8.03
N LYS A 83 -16.07 15.09 7.89
CA LYS A 83 -17.25 14.47 7.27
C LYS A 83 -16.98 14.14 5.79
N GLN A 84 -16.42 15.08 5.05
CA GLN A 84 -16.07 14.86 3.64
C GLN A 84 -14.94 13.84 3.50
N LEU A 85 -13.95 13.85 4.41
CA LEU A 85 -12.90 12.82 4.44
C LEU A 85 -13.52 11.44 4.65
N ALA A 86 -14.43 11.28 5.61
CA ALA A 86 -15.11 10.03 5.91
C ALA A 86 -15.92 9.51 4.71
N GLU A 87 -16.60 10.37 3.96
CA GLU A 87 -17.32 10.00 2.74
C GLU A 87 -16.37 9.47 1.66
N LYS A 88 -15.23 10.12 1.44
CA LYS A 88 -14.18 9.67 0.49
C LYS A 88 -13.57 8.34 0.92
N VAL A 89 -13.22 8.20 2.19
CA VAL A 89 -12.66 6.97 2.76
C VAL A 89 -13.65 5.83 2.65
N LYS A 90 -14.95 6.08 2.88
CA LYS A 90 -16.00 5.08 2.69
C LYS A 90 -16.08 4.59 1.25
N GLN A 91 -16.07 5.50 0.27
CA GLN A 91 -16.10 5.13 -1.17
C GLN A 91 -14.89 4.25 -1.54
N TYR A 92 -13.71 4.62 -1.11
CA TYR A 92 -12.50 3.83 -1.31
C TYR A 92 -12.60 2.44 -0.69
N THR A 93 -13.05 2.39 0.57
CA THR A 93 -13.17 1.15 1.36
C THR A 93 -14.17 0.19 0.73
N ASP A 94 -15.36 0.68 0.36
CA ASP A 94 -16.40 -0.11 -0.27
C ASP A 94 -15.91 -0.66 -1.63
N PHE A 95 -15.28 0.19 -2.43
CA PHE A 95 -14.73 -0.23 -3.73
C PHE A 95 -13.62 -1.29 -3.56
N GLN A 96 -12.69 -1.10 -2.63
CA GLN A 96 -11.67 -2.12 -2.36
C GLN A 96 -12.29 -3.46 -1.92
N LYS A 97 -13.33 -3.42 -1.09
CA LYS A 97 -14.07 -4.61 -0.67
C LYS A 97 -14.70 -5.35 -1.85
N GLU A 98 -15.33 -4.62 -2.77
CA GLU A 98 -15.88 -5.18 -4.01
C GLU A 98 -14.80 -5.84 -4.86
N LEU A 99 -13.63 -5.19 -5.00
CA LEU A 99 -12.51 -5.74 -5.76
C LEU A 99 -11.91 -6.99 -5.12
N ASN A 100 -11.86 -7.05 -3.78
CA ASN A 100 -11.41 -8.24 -3.07
C ASN A 100 -12.29 -9.46 -3.41
N ILE A 101 -13.61 -9.26 -3.49
CA ILE A 101 -14.57 -10.30 -3.87
C ILE A 101 -14.43 -10.62 -5.37
N LYS A 102 -14.46 -9.61 -6.23
CA LYS A 102 -14.41 -9.75 -7.70
C LYS A 102 -13.20 -10.52 -8.18
N TYR A 103 -12.04 -10.26 -7.59
CA TYR A 103 -10.77 -10.85 -7.99
C TYR A 103 -10.30 -11.98 -7.07
N ASN A 104 -11.15 -12.41 -6.11
CA ASN A 104 -10.80 -13.43 -5.10
C ASN A 104 -9.43 -13.15 -4.47
N ARG A 105 -9.22 -11.91 -4.03
CA ARG A 105 -7.94 -11.46 -3.46
C ARG A 105 -7.70 -12.11 -2.11
N ALA A 106 -6.45 -12.42 -1.83
CA ALA A 106 -6.00 -12.81 -0.52
C ALA A 106 -5.26 -11.64 0.16
N SER A 107 -5.26 -11.62 1.48
CA SER A 107 -4.45 -10.71 2.29
C SER A 107 -3.84 -11.46 3.46
N ASP A 108 -2.81 -10.87 4.08
CA ASP A 108 -2.43 -11.28 5.42
C ASP A 108 -3.62 -11.04 6.36
N CYS A 109 -3.87 -11.95 7.28
CA CYS A 109 -4.92 -11.79 8.29
C CYS A 109 -4.40 -11.09 9.57
N LEU A 110 -3.29 -10.36 9.46
CA LEU A 110 -2.73 -9.61 10.58
C LEU A 110 -3.61 -8.40 10.91
N PHE A 111 -3.88 -8.22 12.19
CA PHE A 111 -4.59 -7.04 12.66
C PHE A 111 -3.73 -5.80 12.50
N LEU A 112 -4.24 -4.77 11.84
CA LEU A 112 -3.61 -3.47 11.73
C LEU A 112 -4.18 -2.52 12.78
N SER A 113 -3.38 -2.18 13.78
CA SER A 113 -3.77 -1.22 14.82
C SER A 113 -3.69 0.22 14.31
N PRO A 114 -4.57 1.13 14.78
CA PRO A 114 -4.43 2.54 14.50
C PRO A 114 -3.09 3.05 15.04
N PRO A 115 -2.35 3.86 14.28
CA PRO A 115 -1.12 4.46 14.77
C PRO A 115 -1.42 5.48 15.87
N THR A 116 -0.55 5.55 16.88
CA THR A 116 -0.53 6.67 17.81
C THR A 116 0.00 7.90 17.10
N VAL A 117 -0.74 9.01 17.16
CA VAL A 117 -0.39 10.26 16.46
C VAL A 117 -0.12 11.39 17.43
N ASP A 118 0.70 12.33 16.99
CA ASP A 118 1.03 13.54 17.72
C ASP A 118 1.34 14.70 16.78
N CYS A 119 1.35 15.91 17.32
CA CYS A 119 1.80 17.11 16.62
C CYS A 119 3.32 17.25 16.74
N LEU A 120 4.05 16.65 15.80
CA LEU A 120 5.52 16.67 15.78
C LEU A 120 6.02 17.82 14.88
N ASN A 121 6.73 18.77 15.48
CA ASN A 121 7.23 19.95 14.76
C ASN A 121 6.14 20.71 13.98
N GLY A 122 4.93 20.80 14.54
CA GLY A 122 3.81 21.48 13.90
C GLY A 122 3.10 20.69 12.81
N VAL A 123 3.36 19.39 12.70
CA VAL A 123 2.74 18.49 11.70
C VAL A 123 2.23 17.23 12.38
N CYS A 124 1.00 16.81 12.09
CA CYS A 124 0.45 15.54 12.55
C CYS A 124 1.18 14.36 11.92
N ALA A 125 1.82 13.56 12.75
CA ALA A 125 2.57 12.36 12.34
C ALA A 125 2.40 11.23 13.35
N SER A 126 2.76 10.01 12.96
CA SER A 126 2.85 8.87 13.89
C SER A 126 4.05 9.00 14.82
N LYS A 127 3.86 8.61 16.08
CA LYS A 127 4.95 8.46 17.05
C LYS A 127 5.79 7.22 16.76
#